data_ed02aeb02a165b896510fdb961ff5e7a
#
_entry.id   ed02aeb02a165b896510fdb961ff5e7a
#
_cell.length_a   1.000
_cell.length_b   1.000
_cell.length_c   1.000
_cell.angle_alpha   90.00
_cell.angle_beta   90.00
_cell.angle_gamma   90.00
#
_symmetry.space_group_name_H-M   'P 1'
#
loop_
_entity.id
_entity.type
_entity.pdbx_description
1 polymer ?
#
loop_
_entity_poly.entity_id
_entity_poly.type
_entity_poly.pdbx_seq_one_letter_code
_entity_poly.pdbx_strand_id
1 'polypeptide(L)'
;MHPEAVSVMDLEKKFGHFTAVDRVSFSVKRGEIFGFLGPNGAGKSTTIRMLCGIIVPSSGSGHVAQFDIFTEAEQIRQVIGYMSQKFSLYQDLTPFENIRFYLGIYNVPSEQWQDRIEWVLNITRLHGVKDRLTRDLPPGWRQRLALGCALVHQPKLLFLDEPTSGVDPITRRHFWDFIKQLTAQGVTVFVTTHYMDEAQHCNRVVMINEGQIVAQGHPTEIIRNLFPDRPEADLNDAFIKLMSRRG
;
A
#
# COMPACT_ATOMS: atom_id res chain seq x y z
N MET A 1 -12.31 11.17 17.84
CA MET A 1 -11.61 10.22 16.94
C MET A 1 -11.32 10.95 15.65
N HIS A 2 -10.08 10.98 15.18
CA HIS A 2 -9.79 11.52 13.84
C HIS A 2 -10.53 10.67 12.80
N PRO A 3 -11.33 11.27 11.90
CA PRO A 3 -12.07 10.54 10.86
C PRO A 3 -11.14 9.92 9.81
N GLU A 4 -9.88 10.36 9.78
CA GLU A 4 -8.86 9.97 8.81
C GLU A 4 -7.94 8.89 9.37
N ALA A 5 -7.57 7.93 8.52
CA ALA A 5 -6.56 6.92 8.82
C ALA A 5 -5.14 7.46 8.60
N VAL A 6 -5.00 8.37 7.61
CA VAL A 6 -3.75 9.08 7.31
C VAL A 6 -4.09 10.52 7.00
N SER A 7 -3.30 11.47 7.50
CA SER A 7 -3.34 12.87 7.08
C SER A 7 -1.93 13.43 7.01
N VAL A 8 -1.59 14.11 5.92
CA VAL A 8 -0.28 14.78 5.73
C VAL A 8 -0.48 16.16 5.14
N MET A 9 0.35 17.10 5.58
CA MET A 9 0.37 18.47 5.10
C MET A 9 1.81 18.88 4.78
N ASP A 10 2.01 19.33 3.54
CA ASP A 10 3.29 19.80 3.00
C ASP A 10 4.46 18.85 3.25
N LEU A 11 4.19 17.54 3.19
CA LEU A 11 5.16 16.50 3.45
C LEU A 11 6.27 16.52 2.40
N GLU A 12 7.52 16.64 2.87
CA GLU A 12 8.70 16.72 2.01
C GLU A 12 9.74 15.67 2.38
N LYS A 13 10.45 15.15 1.38
CA LYS A 13 11.66 14.34 1.56
C LYS A 13 12.75 14.73 0.60
N LYS A 14 13.89 15.16 1.17
CA LYS A 14 15.13 15.42 0.46
C LYS A 14 16.20 14.39 0.79
N PHE A 15 16.97 14.00 -0.21
CA PHE A 15 18.20 13.21 -0.10
C PHE A 15 19.35 14.05 -0.69
N GLY A 16 20.09 14.73 0.16
CA GLY A 16 21.06 15.74 -0.29
C GLY A 16 20.36 16.85 -1.10
N HIS A 17 20.76 17.02 -2.35
CA HIS A 17 20.19 18.02 -3.26
C HIS A 17 18.96 17.51 -4.02
N PHE A 18 18.65 16.22 -3.95
CA PHE A 18 17.51 15.62 -4.65
C PHE A 18 16.26 15.66 -3.79
N THR A 19 15.18 16.28 -4.28
CA THR A 19 13.87 16.29 -3.63
C THR A 19 13.03 15.14 -4.20
N ALA A 20 12.86 14.08 -3.42
CA ALA A 20 12.10 12.88 -3.81
C ALA A 20 10.58 13.04 -3.62
N VAL A 21 10.17 13.85 -2.65
CA VAL A 21 8.78 14.23 -2.36
C VAL A 21 8.78 15.72 -2.03
N ASP A 22 7.97 16.50 -2.72
CA ASP A 22 7.93 17.95 -2.63
C ASP A 22 6.55 18.44 -2.17
N ARG A 23 6.42 18.71 -0.88
CA ARG A 23 5.28 19.33 -0.21
C ARG A 23 3.93 18.73 -0.60
N VAL A 24 3.80 17.40 -0.50
CA VAL A 24 2.54 16.71 -0.78
C VAL A 24 1.59 16.83 0.39
N SER A 25 0.30 17.08 0.10
CA SER A 25 -0.77 17.18 1.10
C SER A 25 -1.96 16.34 0.65
N PHE A 26 -2.36 15.37 1.47
CA PHE A 26 -3.53 14.52 1.22
C PHE A 26 -4.01 13.86 2.52
N SER A 27 -5.22 13.27 2.46
CA SER A 27 -5.74 12.47 3.55
C SER A 27 -6.37 11.17 3.06
N VAL A 28 -6.40 10.16 3.93
CA VAL A 28 -7.01 8.84 3.68
C VAL A 28 -8.10 8.61 4.71
N LYS A 29 -9.33 8.34 4.25
CA LYS A 29 -10.45 8.03 5.14
C LYS A 29 -10.37 6.59 5.64
N ARG A 30 -10.95 6.33 6.80
CA ARG A 30 -11.04 4.95 7.33
C ARG A 30 -11.93 4.09 6.43
N GLY A 31 -11.51 2.85 6.18
CA GLY A 31 -12.27 1.88 5.40
C GLY A 31 -12.30 2.14 3.89
N GLU A 32 -11.43 3.02 3.35
CA GLU A 32 -11.31 3.20 1.90
C GLU A 32 -10.10 2.47 1.31
N ILE A 33 -10.15 2.18 0.03
CA ILE A 33 -8.99 1.84 -0.80
C ILE A 33 -8.50 3.14 -1.42
N PHE A 34 -7.30 3.56 -1.02
CA PHE A 34 -6.66 4.78 -1.51
C PHE A 34 -5.49 4.46 -2.41
N GLY A 35 -5.55 4.90 -3.65
CA GLY A 35 -4.51 4.69 -4.66
C GLY A 35 -3.51 5.85 -4.72
N PHE A 36 -2.22 5.54 -4.71
CA PHE A 36 -1.13 6.50 -4.90
C PHE A 36 -0.38 6.17 -6.18
N LEU A 37 -0.75 6.84 -7.28
CA LEU A 37 -0.44 6.46 -8.65
C LEU A 37 0.67 7.34 -9.22
N GLY A 38 1.53 6.77 -10.04
CA GLY A 38 2.57 7.53 -10.74
C GLY A 38 3.66 6.64 -11.34
N PRO A 39 4.53 7.20 -12.20
CA PRO A 39 5.62 6.43 -12.81
C PRO A 39 6.68 6.01 -11.78
N ASN A 40 7.59 5.17 -12.22
CA ASN A 40 8.76 4.82 -11.41
C ASN A 40 9.60 6.06 -11.15
N GLY A 41 10.07 6.21 -9.92
CA GLY A 41 10.82 7.40 -9.50
C GLY A 41 9.98 8.62 -9.11
N ALA A 42 8.64 8.59 -9.24
CA ALA A 42 7.78 9.73 -8.91
C ALA A 42 7.67 10.06 -7.41
N GLY A 43 8.26 9.27 -6.50
CA GLY A 43 8.21 9.50 -5.06
C GLY A 43 7.25 8.56 -4.30
N LYS A 44 6.56 7.62 -4.95
CA LYS A 44 5.58 6.71 -4.33
C LYS A 44 6.15 5.91 -3.15
N SER A 45 7.20 5.12 -3.41
CA SER A 45 7.82 4.30 -2.35
C SER A 45 8.49 5.14 -1.26
N THR A 46 8.95 6.35 -1.58
CA THR A 46 9.46 7.29 -0.57
C THR A 46 8.34 7.76 0.34
N THR A 47 7.18 8.15 -0.23
CA THR A 47 6.02 8.58 0.53
C THR A 47 5.51 7.46 1.45
N ILE A 48 5.29 6.26 0.93
CA ILE A 48 4.81 5.13 1.74
C ILE A 48 5.77 4.78 2.88
N ARG A 49 7.09 4.84 2.65
CA ARG A 49 8.10 4.59 3.69
C ARG A 49 8.11 5.65 4.78
N MET A 50 7.84 6.92 4.46
CA MET A 50 7.65 7.97 5.47
C MET A 50 6.42 7.68 6.33
N LEU A 51 5.28 7.32 5.71
CA LEU A 51 4.05 6.98 6.40
C LEU A 51 4.17 5.73 7.28
N CYS A 52 4.97 4.76 6.86
CA CYS A 52 5.25 3.55 7.65
C CYS A 52 6.30 3.76 8.77
N GLY A 53 6.82 4.98 8.97
CA GLY A 53 7.87 5.24 9.97
C GLY A 53 9.21 4.55 9.67
N ILE A 54 9.50 4.24 8.38
CA ILE A 54 10.76 3.61 7.95
C ILE A 54 11.82 4.68 7.68
N ILE A 55 11.41 5.83 7.13
CA ILE A 55 12.28 6.99 6.91
C ILE A 55 11.62 8.24 7.49
N VAL A 56 12.43 9.11 8.11
CA VAL A 56 11.94 10.36 8.66
C VAL A 56 11.76 11.38 7.53
N PRO A 57 10.62 12.08 7.44
CA PRO A 57 10.44 13.20 6.51
C PRO A 57 11.47 14.32 6.74
N SER A 58 11.70 15.17 5.73
CA SER A 58 12.57 16.35 5.85
C SER A 58 11.83 17.55 6.42
N SER A 59 10.54 17.70 6.08
CA SER A 59 9.65 18.77 6.58
C SER A 59 8.19 18.40 6.37
N GLY A 60 7.28 19.27 6.81
CA GLY A 60 5.84 19.08 6.79
C GLY A 60 5.31 18.54 8.11
N SER A 61 4.10 17.97 8.07
CA SER A 61 3.48 17.30 9.22
C SER A 61 2.60 16.14 8.75
N GLY A 62 2.30 15.21 9.66
CA GLY A 62 1.38 14.11 9.31
C GLY A 62 1.15 13.15 10.44
N HIS A 63 0.03 12.43 10.34
CA HIS A 63 -0.39 11.40 11.27
C HIS A 63 -0.81 10.14 10.52
N VAL A 64 -0.46 9.00 11.08
CA VAL A 64 -0.88 7.67 10.62
C VAL A 64 -1.49 6.94 11.81
N ALA A 65 -2.74 6.48 11.68
CA ALA A 65 -3.49 5.84 12.76
C ALA A 65 -3.50 6.66 14.07
N GLN A 66 -3.48 8.00 13.97
CA GLN A 66 -3.37 9.01 15.04
C GLN A 66 -1.97 9.27 15.62
N PHE A 67 -0.95 8.54 15.21
CA PHE A 67 0.43 8.71 15.62
C PHE A 67 1.17 9.69 14.69
N ASP A 68 2.02 10.54 15.26
CA ASP A 68 2.83 11.50 14.51
C ASP A 68 3.98 10.80 13.77
N ILE A 69 4.14 11.10 12.47
CA ILE A 69 5.13 10.43 11.61
C ILE A 69 6.58 10.83 11.90
N PHE A 70 6.84 11.90 12.66
CA PHE A 70 8.18 12.33 13.02
C PHE A 70 8.66 11.72 14.34
N THR A 71 7.76 11.55 15.30
CA THR A 71 8.10 11.24 16.69
C THR A 71 7.63 9.87 17.15
N GLU A 72 6.62 9.27 16.47
CA GLU A 72 5.96 8.05 16.93
C GLU A 72 6.07 6.89 15.91
N ALA A 73 7.20 6.82 15.20
CA ALA A 73 7.42 5.83 14.14
C ALA A 73 7.29 4.37 14.62
N GLU A 74 7.66 4.08 15.88
CA GLU A 74 7.56 2.73 16.43
C GLU A 74 6.11 2.33 16.68
N GLN A 75 5.29 3.21 17.22
CA GLN A 75 3.87 3.01 17.42
C GLN A 75 3.15 2.80 16.07
N ILE A 76 3.53 3.57 15.04
CA ILE A 76 3.01 3.38 13.67
C ILE A 76 3.29 1.96 13.21
N ARG A 77 4.55 1.50 13.27
CA ARG A 77 4.95 0.16 12.81
C ARG A 77 4.21 -0.99 13.51
N GLN A 78 3.78 -0.80 14.75
CA GLN A 78 3.04 -1.82 15.51
C GLN A 78 1.56 -1.93 15.10
N VAL A 79 0.97 -0.88 14.54
CA VAL A 79 -0.47 -0.83 14.25
C VAL A 79 -0.82 -0.92 12.77
N ILE A 80 0.17 -0.84 11.88
CA ILE A 80 -0.02 -0.95 10.44
C ILE A 80 0.44 -2.30 9.92
N GLY A 81 -0.17 -2.80 8.83
CA GLY A 81 0.41 -3.83 7.99
C GLY A 81 1.22 -3.16 6.86
N TYR A 82 2.39 -3.68 6.55
CA TYR A 82 3.19 -3.18 5.44
C TYR A 82 3.71 -4.30 4.56
N MET A 83 3.42 -4.22 3.28
CA MET A 83 3.95 -5.09 2.24
C MET A 83 4.83 -4.27 1.30
N SER A 84 6.14 -4.51 1.35
CA SER A 84 7.12 -3.83 0.50
C SER A 84 7.14 -4.41 -0.92
N GLN A 85 7.59 -3.63 -1.89
CA GLN A 85 7.73 -4.02 -3.30
C GLN A 85 8.58 -5.29 -3.48
N LYS A 86 9.70 -5.41 -2.75
CA LYS A 86 10.50 -6.64 -2.66
C LYS A 86 10.03 -7.39 -1.42
N PHE A 87 9.11 -8.31 -1.57
CA PHE A 87 8.51 -9.05 -0.44
C PHE A 87 9.55 -9.39 0.61
N SER A 88 9.38 -8.84 1.83
CA SER A 88 10.30 -9.06 2.96
C SER A 88 10.10 -10.45 3.56
N LEU A 89 10.17 -11.49 2.72
CA LEU A 89 10.03 -12.88 3.13
C LEU A 89 11.39 -13.56 3.31
N TYR A 90 11.50 -14.40 4.32
CA TYR A 90 12.64 -15.27 4.51
C TYR A 90 12.54 -16.46 3.56
N GLN A 91 13.41 -16.45 2.55
CA GLN A 91 13.37 -17.43 1.46
C GLN A 91 13.67 -18.88 1.92
N ASP A 92 14.46 -19.02 2.98
CA ASP A 92 14.85 -20.30 3.57
C ASP A 92 13.86 -20.80 4.66
N LEU A 93 12.81 -20.04 4.91
CA LEU A 93 11.70 -20.43 5.77
C LEU A 93 10.49 -20.86 4.92
N THR A 94 9.68 -21.74 5.48
CA THR A 94 8.38 -22.13 4.94
C THR A 94 7.34 -21.02 5.14
N PRO A 95 6.16 -21.04 4.48
CA PRO A 95 5.05 -20.15 4.80
C PRO A 95 4.65 -20.17 6.28
N PHE A 96 4.56 -21.36 6.88
CA PHE A 96 4.26 -21.53 8.31
C PHE A 96 5.27 -20.78 9.18
N GLU A 97 6.57 -20.97 8.93
CA GLU A 97 7.65 -20.34 9.69
C GLU A 97 7.73 -18.83 9.46
N ASN A 98 7.51 -18.34 8.22
CA ASN A 98 7.40 -16.92 7.95
C ASN A 98 6.26 -16.29 8.75
N ILE A 99 5.04 -16.86 8.71
CA ILE A 99 3.90 -16.35 9.47
C ILE A 99 4.23 -16.31 10.96
N ARG A 100 4.80 -17.39 11.50
CA ARG A 100 5.20 -17.48 12.91
C ARG A 100 6.24 -16.41 13.28
N PHE A 101 7.21 -16.15 12.40
CA PHE A 101 8.21 -15.10 12.59
C PHE A 101 7.58 -13.71 12.69
N TYR A 102 6.63 -13.40 11.79
CA TYR A 102 5.93 -12.12 11.82
C TYR A 102 5.01 -11.95 13.03
N LEU A 103 4.39 -13.03 13.52
CA LEU A 103 3.65 -13.00 14.80
C LEU A 103 4.55 -12.56 15.96
N GLY A 104 5.82 -13.01 15.98
CA GLY A 104 6.81 -12.57 16.97
C GLY A 104 7.18 -11.09 16.80
N ILE A 105 7.41 -10.62 15.56
CA ILE A 105 7.74 -9.20 15.28
C ILE A 105 6.64 -8.26 15.76
N TYR A 106 5.37 -8.62 15.51
CA TYR A 106 4.22 -7.81 15.91
C TYR A 106 3.76 -8.04 17.34
N ASN A 107 4.56 -8.77 18.15
CA ASN A 107 4.27 -9.06 19.56
C ASN A 107 2.86 -9.64 19.78
N VAL A 108 2.38 -10.45 18.85
CA VAL A 108 1.09 -11.15 19.02
C VAL A 108 1.21 -12.14 20.17
N PRO A 109 0.27 -12.17 21.14
CA PRO A 109 0.31 -13.11 22.26
C PRO A 109 0.38 -14.56 21.78
N SER A 110 1.25 -15.37 22.41
CA SER A 110 1.54 -16.74 21.96
C SER A 110 0.32 -17.66 21.95
N GLU A 111 -0.63 -17.44 22.83
CA GLU A 111 -1.91 -18.16 22.89
C GLU A 111 -2.80 -17.95 21.66
N GLN A 112 -2.58 -16.86 20.91
CA GLN A 112 -3.32 -16.56 19.67
C GLN A 112 -2.62 -17.11 18.42
N TRP A 113 -1.39 -17.58 18.51
CA TRP A 113 -0.58 -17.90 17.33
C TRP A 113 -1.21 -18.97 16.45
N GLN A 114 -1.74 -20.04 17.04
CA GLN A 114 -2.35 -21.13 16.28
C GLN A 114 -3.53 -20.64 15.46
N ASP A 115 -4.43 -19.87 16.06
CA ASP A 115 -5.61 -19.31 15.39
C ASP A 115 -5.20 -18.31 14.30
N ARG A 116 -4.18 -17.49 14.54
CA ARG A 116 -3.66 -16.53 13.57
C ARG A 116 -3.00 -17.20 12.37
N ILE A 117 -2.17 -18.21 12.60
CA ILE A 117 -1.54 -18.98 11.54
C ILE A 117 -2.61 -19.63 10.66
N GLU A 118 -3.57 -20.29 11.29
CA GLU A 118 -4.66 -20.96 10.58
C GLU A 118 -5.50 -19.96 9.77
N TRP A 119 -5.84 -18.83 10.37
CA TRP A 119 -6.54 -17.75 9.69
C TRP A 119 -5.76 -17.24 8.47
N VAL A 120 -4.45 -16.97 8.60
CA VAL A 120 -3.62 -16.49 7.48
C VAL A 120 -3.54 -17.55 6.39
N LEU A 121 -3.29 -18.82 6.72
CA LEU A 121 -3.21 -19.90 5.75
C LEU A 121 -4.52 -20.07 4.97
N ASN A 122 -5.66 -19.88 5.64
CA ASN A 122 -6.99 -19.93 5.04
C ASN A 122 -7.22 -18.78 4.06
N ILE A 123 -7.05 -17.51 4.51
CA ILE A 123 -7.34 -16.34 3.67
C ILE A 123 -6.39 -16.23 2.48
N THR A 124 -5.14 -16.68 2.62
CA THR A 124 -4.13 -16.68 1.57
C THR A 124 -4.15 -17.96 0.72
N ARG A 125 -4.93 -18.98 1.13
CA ARG A 125 -5.01 -20.30 0.50
C ARG A 125 -3.66 -21.01 0.41
N LEU A 126 -2.84 -20.91 1.47
CA LEU A 126 -1.47 -21.45 1.50
C LEU A 126 -1.35 -22.83 2.18
N HIS A 127 -2.45 -23.45 2.64
CA HIS A 127 -2.43 -24.75 3.32
C HIS A 127 -1.66 -25.84 2.55
N GLY A 128 -1.90 -25.95 1.24
CA GLY A 128 -1.28 -26.98 0.40
C GLY A 128 0.24 -26.85 0.21
N VAL A 129 0.82 -25.71 0.63
CA VAL A 129 2.25 -25.39 0.46
C VAL A 129 2.91 -24.90 1.73
N LYS A 130 2.22 -24.96 2.88
CA LYS A 130 2.67 -24.38 4.15
C LYS A 130 4.03 -24.88 4.62
N ASP A 131 4.42 -26.09 4.22
CA ASP A 131 5.65 -26.77 4.62
C ASP A 131 6.74 -26.75 3.50
N ARG A 132 6.50 -26.11 2.35
CA ARG A 132 7.49 -25.94 1.28
C ARG A 132 8.33 -24.69 1.54
N LEU A 133 9.60 -24.68 1.12
CA LEU A 133 10.44 -23.49 1.26
C LEU A 133 9.89 -22.33 0.42
N THR A 134 9.92 -21.13 0.98
CA THR A 134 9.39 -19.91 0.32
C THR A 134 10.08 -19.63 -1.00
N ARG A 135 11.38 -19.91 -1.14
CA ARG A 135 12.12 -19.76 -2.41
C ARG A 135 11.57 -20.64 -3.54
N ASP A 136 10.97 -21.79 -3.21
CA ASP A 136 10.44 -22.75 -4.19
C ASP A 136 8.98 -22.45 -4.57
N LEU A 137 8.38 -21.41 -3.99
CA LEU A 137 7.03 -21.00 -4.31
C LEU A 137 7.00 -20.12 -5.57
N PRO A 138 5.99 -20.27 -6.45
CA PRO A 138 5.73 -19.35 -7.53
C PRO A 138 5.50 -17.91 -7.03
N PRO A 139 5.76 -16.87 -7.87
CA PRO A 139 5.64 -15.46 -7.46
C PRO A 139 4.28 -15.10 -6.84
N GLY A 140 3.16 -15.57 -7.41
CA GLY A 140 1.83 -15.29 -6.86
C GLY A 140 1.58 -15.89 -5.47
N TRP A 141 2.21 -17.01 -5.13
CA TRP A 141 2.12 -17.60 -3.78
C TRP A 141 2.96 -16.82 -2.78
N ARG A 142 4.15 -16.37 -3.20
CA ARG A 142 4.99 -15.48 -2.38
C ARG A 142 4.30 -14.15 -2.10
N GLN A 143 3.61 -13.57 -3.10
CA GLN A 143 2.80 -12.37 -2.93
C GLN A 143 1.71 -12.57 -1.87
N ARG A 144 0.95 -13.68 -1.95
CA ARG A 144 -0.09 -14.01 -0.97
C ARG A 144 0.49 -14.19 0.43
N LEU A 145 1.65 -14.86 0.54
CA LEU A 145 2.35 -15.03 1.81
C LEU A 145 2.77 -13.67 2.40
N ALA A 146 3.35 -12.79 1.59
CA ALA A 146 3.77 -11.45 2.04
C ALA A 146 2.57 -10.63 2.55
N LEU A 147 1.44 -10.68 1.84
CA LEU A 147 0.21 -10.05 2.29
C LEU A 147 -0.31 -10.68 3.59
N GLY A 148 -0.29 -12.01 3.70
CA GLY A 148 -0.65 -12.73 4.92
C GLY A 148 0.21 -12.33 6.12
N CYS A 149 1.53 -12.24 5.93
CA CYS A 149 2.47 -11.78 6.96
C CYS A 149 2.18 -10.33 7.40
N ALA A 150 1.79 -9.45 6.48
CA ALA A 150 1.40 -8.07 6.81
C ALA A 150 0.07 -7.99 7.58
N LEU A 151 -0.71 -9.06 7.60
CA LEU A 151 -2.05 -9.12 8.22
C LEU A 151 -2.10 -9.92 9.54
N VAL A 152 -1.00 -10.57 9.96
CA VAL A 152 -1.00 -11.50 11.11
C VAL A 152 -1.53 -10.89 12.42
N HIS A 153 -1.28 -9.59 12.65
CA HIS A 153 -1.72 -8.84 13.83
C HIS A 153 -3.05 -8.12 13.64
N GLN A 154 -3.74 -8.36 12.50
CA GLN A 154 -5.04 -7.77 12.11
C GLN A 154 -5.04 -6.23 12.14
N PRO A 155 -4.16 -5.57 11.38
CA PRO A 155 -4.08 -4.12 11.34
C PRO A 155 -5.38 -3.52 10.76
N LYS A 156 -5.74 -2.31 11.19
CA LYS A 156 -6.84 -1.54 10.60
C LYS A 156 -6.41 -0.69 9.40
N LEU A 157 -5.10 -0.59 9.16
CA LEU A 157 -4.50 0.15 8.05
C LEU A 157 -3.38 -0.68 7.42
N LEU A 158 -3.50 -0.92 6.13
CA LEU A 158 -2.58 -1.73 5.34
C LEU A 158 -1.92 -0.87 4.26
N PHE A 159 -0.61 -0.85 4.24
CA PHE A 159 0.21 -0.22 3.20
C PHE A 159 0.77 -1.27 2.24
N LEU A 160 0.57 -1.07 0.95
CA LEU A 160 0.99 -1.98 -0.12
C LEU A 160 1.83 -1.22 -1.15
N ASP A 161 3.11 -1.52 -1.22
CA ASP A 161 4.03 -0.87 -2.16
C ASP A 161 4.19 -1.69 -3.44
N GLU A 162 3.50 -1.28 -4.52
CA GLU A 162 3.44 -1.94 -5.82
C GLU A 162 3.17 -3.46 -5.72
N PRO A 163 2.11 -3.88 -5.03
CA PRO A 163 1.93 -5.28 -4.64
C PRO A 163 1.71 -6.23 -5.82
N THR A 164 1.27 -5.73 -6.97
CA THR A 164 0.93 -6.50 -8.17
C THR A 164 1.99 -6.43 -9.25
N SER A 165 3.13 -5.79 -8.98
CA SER A 165 4.23 -5.68 -9.94
C SER A 165 4.80 -7.05 -10.30
N GLY A 166 4.89 -7.35 -11.61
CA GLY A 166 5.39 -8.62 -12.10
C GLY A 166 4.47 -9.83 -11.89
N VAL A 167 3.20 -9.59 -11.59
CA VAL A 167 2.19 -10.64 -11.38
C VAL A 167 1.28 -10.75 -12.61
N ASP A 168 0.94 -11.99 -12.99
CA ASP A 168 0.04 -12.25 -14.11
C ASP A 168 -1.38 -11.68 -13.90
N PRO A 169 -2.17 -11.41 -14.97
CA PRO A 169 -3.46 -10.75 -14.86
C PRO A 169 -4.50 -11.51 -14.00
N ILE A 170 -4.48 -12.83 -13.99
CA ILE A 170 -5.43 -13.65 -13.21
C ILE A 170 -5.12 -13.52 -11.72
N THR A 171 -3.86 -13.67 -11.35
CA THR A 171 -3.39 -13.51 -9.96
C THR A 171 -3.63 -12.09 -9.48
N ARG A 172 -3.40 -11.06 -10.32
CA ARG A 172 -3.69 -9.66 -10.02
C ARG A 172 -5.18 -9.45 -9.71
N ARG A 173 -6.09 -10.00 -10.50
CA ARG A 173 -7.53 -9.92 -10.25
C ARG A 173 -7.91 -10.52 -8.90
N HIS A 174 -7.42 -11.72 -8.59
CA HIS A 174 -7.67 -12.36 -7.29
C HIS A 174 -7.12 -11.53 -6.12
N PHE A 175 -5.98 -10.86 -6.31
CA PHE A 175 -5.42 -9.96 -5.30
C PHE A 175 -6.36 -8.79 -5.01
N TRP A 176 -6.88 -8.13 -6.04
CA TRP A 176 -7.82 -7.02 -5.88
C TRP A 176 -9.15 -7.45 -5.27
N ASP A 177 -9.66 -8.63 -5.63
CA ASP A 177 -10.86 -9.19 -5.00
C ASP A 177 -10.64 -9.40 -3.50
N PHE A 178 -9.47 -9.86 -3.10
CA PHE A 178 -9.10 -10.02 -1.70
C PHE A 178 -8.97 -8.67 -0.97
N ILE A 179 -8.36 -7.66 -1.58
CA ILE A 179 -8.28 -6.32 -1.01
C ILE A 179 -9.67 -5.73 -0.77
N LYS A 180 -10.61 -5.90 -1.71
CA LYS A 180 -12.01 -5.47 -1.54
C LYS A 180 -12.69 -6.17 -0.35
N GLN A 181 -12.43 -7.47 -0.15
CA GLN A 181 -12.96 -8.20 1.00
C GLN A 181 -12.42 -7.66 2.33
N LEU A 182 -11.12 -7.35 2.42
CA LEU A 182 -10.53 -6.73 3.61
C LEU A 182 -11.15 -5.35 3.90
N THR A 183 -11.34 -4.55 2.87
CA THR A 183 -11.95 -3.21 3.03
C THR A 183 -13.41 -3.31 3.45
N ALA A 184 -14.17 -4.29 2.96
CA ALA A 184 -15.54 -4.55 3.41
C ALA A 184 -15.60 -4.95 4.89
N GLN A 185 -14.49 -5.46 5.46
CA GLN A 185 -14.33 -5.74 6.90
C GLN A 185 -13.82 -4.54 7.71
N GLY A 186 -13.70 -3.37 7.08
CA GLY A 186 -13.29 -2.12 7.72
C GLY A 186 -11.78 -1.84 7.70
N VAL A 187 -10.97 -2.64 7.00
CA VAL A 187 -9.54 -2.36 6.81
C VAL A 187 -9.38 -1.22 5.82
N THR A 188 -8.60 -0.21 6.18
CA THR A 188 -8.17 0.86 5.26
C THR A 188 -6.97 0.38 4.47
N VAL A 189 -6.95 0.60 3.16
CA VAL A 189 -5.85 0.16 2.30
C VAL A 189 -5.25 1.35 1.55
N PHE A 190 -3.96 1.56 1.74
CA PHE A 190 -3.15 2.49 0.96
C PHE A 190 -2.28 1.67 -0.02
N VAL A 191 -2.47 1.86 -1.31
CA VAL A 191 -1.73 1.11 -2.33
C VAL A 191 -0.99 2.03 -3.27
N THR A 192 0.29 1.77 -3.50
CA THR A 192 1.04 2.42 -4.59
C THR A 192 1.02 1.54 -5.83
N THR A 193 0.88 2.15 -6.99
CA THR A 193 0.99 1.44 -8.28
C THR A 193 1.41 2.39 -9.40
N HIS A 194 2.00 1.85 -10.43
CA HIS A 194 2.23 2.54 -11.70
C HIS A 194 1.24 2.10 -12.80
N TYR A 195 0.34 1.16 -12.47
CA TYR A 195 -0.71 0.70 -13.38
C TYR A 195 -1.97 1.55 -13.20
N MET A 196 -2.30 2.37 -14.22
CA MET A 196 -3.46 3.28 -14.13
C MET A 196 -4.81 2.55 -14.15
N ASP A 197 -4.87 1.34 -14.74
CA ASP A 197 -6.04 0.47 -14.73
C ASP A 197 -6.40 -0.04 -13.31
N GLU A 198 -5.44 -0.12 -12.41
CA GLU A 198 -5.70 -0.52 -11.02
C GLU A 198 -6.46 0.55 -10.22
N ALA A 199 -6.40 1.80 -10.64
CA ALA A 199 -7.11 2.90 -10.00
C ALA A 199 -8.64 2.71 -9.97
N GLN A 200 -9.21 1.92 -10.90
CA GLN A 200 -10.64 1.57 -10.89
C GLN A 200 -11.07 0.80 -9.62
N HIS A 201 -10.13 0.21 -8.90
CA HIS A 201 -10.38 -0.49 -7.63
C HIS A 201 -10.31 0.45 -6.42
N CYS A 202 -9.86 1.68 -6.60
CA CYS A 202 -9.68 2.66 -5.54
C CYS A 202 -10.90 3.58 -5.39
N ASN A 203 -11.25 3.92 -4.15
CA ASN A 203 -12.29 4.90 -3.86
C ASN A 203 -11.80 6.33 -4.19
N ARG A 204 -10.56 6.63 -3.87
CA ARG A 204 -9.88 7.87 -4.21
C ARG A 204 -8.45 7.60 -4.61
N VAL A 205 -7.91 8.49 -5.43
CA VAL A 205 -6.52 8.40 -5.88
C VAL A 205 -5.81 9.73 -5.75
N VAL A 206 -4.50 9.64 -5.57
CA VAL A 206 -3.55 10.72 -5.82
C VAL A 206 -2.66 10.29 -6.98
N MET A 207 -2.49 11.17 -7.95
CA MET A 207 -1.51 11.02 -9.03
C MET A 207 -0.30 11.88 -8.70
N ILE A 208 0.88 11.25 -8.64
CA ILE A 208 2.15 11.93 -8.33
C ILE A 208 3.12 11.85 -9.50
N ASN A 209 3.82 12.93 -9.74
CA ASN A 209 4.96 12.96 -10.67
C ASN A 209 6.05 13.89 -10.13
N GLU A 210 7.31 13.48 -10.26
CA GLU A 210 8.49 14.25 -9.81
C GLU A 210 8.33 14.79 -8.38
N GLY A 211 7.81 13.95 -7.48
CA GLY A 211 7.60 14.28 -6.08
C GLY A 211 6.39 15.16 -5.78
N GLN A 212 5.62 15.62 -6.77
CA GLN A 212 4.48 16.52 -6.60
C GLN A 212 3.15 15.87 -6.97
N ILE A 213 2.09 16.21 -6.24
CA ILE A 213 0.72 15.80 -6.59
C ILE A 213 0.28 16.58 -7.84
N VAL A 214 -0.17 15.85 -8.86
CA VAL A 214 -0.67 16.43 -10.13
C VAL A 214 -2.19 16.34 -10.26
N ALA A 215 -2.82 15.40 -9.57
CA ALA A 215 -4.27 15.30 -9.43
C ALA A 215 -4.62 14.49 -8.19
N GLN A 216 -5.80 14.73 -7.61
CA GLN A 216 -6.37 13.91 -6.55
C GLN A 216 -7.90 13.93 -6.60
N GLY A 217 -8.54 12.85 -6.21
CA GLY A 217 -10.00 12.72 -6.17
C GLY A 217 -10.49 11.31 -6.53
N HIS A 218 -11.77 11.21 -6.81
CA HIS A 218 -12.35 9.98 -7.35
C HIS A 218 -11.86 9.75 -8.80
N PRO A 219 -11.46 8.54 -9.21
CA PRO A 219 -10.96 8.29 -10.56
C PRO A 219 -11.84 8.85 -11.67
N THR A 220 -13.15 8.60 -11.61
CA THR A 220 -14.10 9.09 -12.62
C THR A 220 -14.27 10.61 -12.62
N GLU A 221 -14.12 11.28 -11.47
CA GLU A 221 -14.16 12.75 -11.40
C GLU A 221 -12.94 13.37 -12.04
N ILE A 222 -11.75 12.80 -11.83
CA ILE A 222 -10.51 13.25 -12.47
C ILE A 222 -10.65 13.17 -13.98
N ILE A 223 -11.13 12.03 -14.51
CA ILE A 223 -11.33 11.82 -15.94
C ILE A 223 -12.32 12.85 -16.49
N ARG A 224 -13.52 12.97 -15.89
CA ARG A 224 -14.57 13.88 -16.34
C ARG A 224 -14.13 15.33 -16.34
N ASN A 225 -13.38 15.76 -15.33
CA ASN A 225 -12.89 17.15 -15.25
C ASN A 225 -11.84 17.47 -16.32
N LEU A 226 -11.04 16.48 -16.72
CA LEU A 226 -10.04 16.66 -17.77
C LEU A 226 -10.60 16.47 -19.17
N PHE A 227 -11.62 15.63 -19.33
CA PHE A 227 -12.19 15.23 -20.61
C PHE A 227 -13.73 15.26 -20.59
N PRO A 228 -14.37 16.44 -20.42
CA PRO A 228 -15.82 16.55 -20.32
C PRO A 228 -16.56 16.02 -21.57
N ASP A 229 -15.92 16.14 -22.75
CA ASP A 229 -16.49 15.77 -24.05
C ASP A 229 -15.99 14.41 -24.58
N ARG A 230 -15.25 13.64 -23.76
CA ARG A 230 -14.67 12.33 -24.14
C ARG A 230 -15.02 11.26 -23.10
N PRO A 231 -16.23 10.68 -23.18
CA PRO A 231 -16.69 9.67 -22.21
C PRO A 231 -15.86 8.36 -22.22
N GLU A 232 -15.14 8.09 -23.31
CA GLU A 232 -14.24 6.94 -23.46
C GLU A 232 -12.85 7.15 -22.86
N ALA A 233 -12.51 8.37 -22.42
CA ALA A 233 -11.21 8.65 -21.81
C ALA A 233 -11.02 7.86 -20.52
N ASP A 234 -9.80 7.42 -20.27
CA ASP A 234 -9.41 6.70 -19.08
C ASP A 234 -8.39 7.46 -18.20
N LEU A 235 -7.95 6.86 -17.09
CA LEU A 235 -6.96 7.49 -16.22
C LEU A 235 -5.57 7.57 -16.85
N ASN A 236 -5.26 6.72 -17.81
CA ASN A 236 -4.01 6.79 -18.54
C ASN A 236 -3.98 8.03 -19.42
N ASP A 237 -5.09 8.32 -20.13
CA ASP A 237 -5.28 9.57 -20.88
C ASP A 237 -5.16 10.80 -19.96
N ALA A 238 -5.79 10.71 -18.78
CA ALA A 238 -5.74 11.78 -17.78
C ALA A 238 -4.31 12.05 -17.33
N PHE A 239 -3.56 10.98 -17.04
CA PHE A 239 -2.16 11.09 -16.63
C PHE A 239 -1.30 11.72 -17.74
N ILE A 240 -1.39 11.22 -18.99
CA ILE A 240 -0.65 11.77 -20.13
C ILE A 240 -0.94 13.26 -20.31
N LYS A 241 -2.22 13.66 -20.24
CA LYS A 241 -2.61 15.08 -20.37
C LYS A 241 -2.05 15.95 -19.25
N LEU A 242 -1.99 15.45 -18.03
CA LEU A 242 -1.41 16.17 -16.88
C LEU A 242 0.11 16.34 -17.04
N MET A 243 0.79 15.33 -17.58
CA MET A 243 2.23 15.38 -17.84
C MET A 243 2.57 16.37 -18.96
N SER A 244 1.81 16.37 -20.06
CA SER A 244 2.06 17.28 -21.21
C SER A 244 1.82 18.76 -20.92
N ARG A 245 1.17 19.11 -19.81
CA ARG A 245 0.96 20.52 -19.39
C ARG A 245 2.13 21.12 -18.60
N ARG A 246 3.11 20.31 -18.21
CA ARG A 246 4.26 20.72 -17.39
C ARG A 246 5.59 20.78 -18.16
N GLY A 247 5.62 20.33 -19.40
CA GLY A 247 6.72 20.50 -20.35
C GLY A 247 6.47 21.69 -21.26
#